data_5576d1187a3eaadfe52a4ddf65e55a66
#
_entry.id   5576d1187a3eaadfe52a4ddf65e55a66
#
_cell.length_a   1.000
_cell.length_b   1.000
_cell.length_c   1.000
_cell.angle_alpha   90.00
_cell.angle_beta   90.00
_cell.angle_gamma   90.00
#
_symmetry.space_group_name_H-M   'P 1'
#
loop_
_entity.id
_entity.type
_entity.pdbx_description
1 polymer ?
#
loop_
_entity_poly.entity_id
_entity_poly.type
_entity_poly.pdbx_seq_one_letter_code
_entity_poly.pdbx_strand_id
1 'polypeptide(L)'
;WDWESAWGWDFPMCAMTAARLGEPELAVDFLLMEATKNTYLPNGHNYQRPGLWAYLPGNGGLLTAVAMMATGWSGVENENNPGFPQDGSWSVQWEGLHPLT
;
A
#
# COMPACT_ATOMS: atom_id res chain seq x y z
N TRP A 1 0.57 -15.85 -8.82
CA TRP A 1 0.06 -14.53 -9.22
C TRP A 1 0.90 -13.97 -10.37
N ASP A 2 0.25 -13.56 -11.46
CA ASP A 2 0.94 -13.00 -12.63
C ASP A 2 0.93 -11.47 -12.54
N TRP A 3 2.06 -10.91 -12.11
CA TRP A 3 2.17 -9.46 -11.90
C TRP A 3 2.14 -8.67 -13.20
N GLU A 4 2.47 -9.28 -14.33
CA GLU A 4 2.42 -8.59 -15.62
C GLU A 4 0.98 -8.37 -16.10
N SER A 5 0.04 -9.26 -15.72
CA SER A 5 -1.37 -9.12 -16.06
C SER A 5 -2.19 -8.47 -14.95
N ALA A 6 -1.58 -8.17 -13.80
CA ALA A 6 -2.25 -7.49 -12.70
C ALA A 6 -2.57 -6.03 -13.04
N TRP A 7 -3.42 -5.41 -12.24
CA TRP A 7 -3.71 -3.99 -12.31
C TRP A 7 -3.01 -3.26 -11.16
N GLY A 8 -2.82 -1.95 -11.31
CA GLY A 8 -2.12 -1.18 -10.29
C GLY A 8 -2.74 -1.23 -8.89
N TRP A 9 -4.05 -1.44 -8.79
CA TRP A 9 -4.73 -1.53 -7.50
C TRP A 9 -4.52 -2.88 -6.81
N ASP A 10 -4.04 -3.90 -7.53
CA ASP A 10 -3.76 -5.21 -6.93
C ASP A 10 -2.63 -5.14 -5.91
N PHE A 11 -1.63 -4.30 -6.14
CA PHE A 11 -0.47 -4.19 -5.25
C PHE A 11 -0.86 -3.68 -3.86
N PRO A 12 -1.55 -2.53 -3.73
CA PRO A 12 -2.00 -2.10 -2.40
C PRO A 12 -3.04 -3.04 -1.79
N MET A 13 -3.87 -3.71 -2.59
CA MET A 13 -4.81 -4.70 -2.07
C MET A 13 -4.06 -5.84 -1.39
N CYS A 14 -3.02 -6.38 -2.05
CA CYS A 14 -2.19 -7.42 -1.47
C CYS A 14 -1.45 -6.92 -0.23
N ALA A 15 -0.98 -5.68 -0.25
CA ALA A 15 -0.30 -5.09 0.90
C ALA A 15 -1.23 -5.01 2.12
N MET A 16 -2.46 -4.54 1.93
CA MET A 16 -3.44 -4.48 3.01
C MET A 16 -3.76 -5.86 3.57
N THR A 17 -3.89 -6.85 2.69
CA THR A 17 -4.14 -8.22 3.10
C THR A 17 -2.97 -8.77 3.92
N ALA A 18 -1.74 -8.58 3.45
CA ALA A 18 -0.55 -9.01 4.16
C ALA A 18 -0.44 -8.35 5.53
N ALA A 19 -0.69 -7.04 5.60
CA ALA A 19 -0.65 -6.30 6.87
C ALA A 19 -1.65 -6.88 7.88
N ARG A 20 -2.87 -7.15 7.43
CA ARG A 20 -3.91 -7.69 8.31
C ARG A 20 -3.64 -9.12 8.76
N LEU A 21 -2.83 -9.85 8.00
CA LEU A 21 -2.40 -11.20 8.37
C LEU A 21 -1.16 -11.20 9.27
N GLY A 22 -0.66 -10.04 9.66
CA GLY A 22 0.51 -9.94 10.51
C GLY A 22 1.83 -10.07 9.78
N GLU A 23 1.86 -9.75 8.49
CA GLU A 23 3.05 -9.82 7.64
C GLU A 23 3.45 -8.44 7.13
N PRO A 24 3.90 -7.52 8.03
CA PRO A 24 4.17 -6.14 7.62
C PRO A 24 5.34 -6.00 6.65
N GLU A 25 6.36 -6.87 6.74
CA GLU A 25 7.47 -6.85 5.79
C GLU A 25 6.97 -7.17 4.38
N LEU A 26 6.10 -8.17 4.26
CA LEU A 26 5.51 -8.54 2.98
C LEU A 26 4.58 -7.43 2.47
N ALA A 27 3.86 -6.75 3.37
CA ALA A 27 3.00 -5.64 2.99
C ALA A 27 3.80 -4.52 2.33
N VAL A 28 4.93 -4.14 2.92
CA VAL A 28 5.81 -3.12 2.35
C VAL A 28 6.39 -3.61 1.02
N ASP A 29 6.78 -4.89 0.94
CA ASP A 29 7.33 -5.45 -0.30
C ASP A 29 6.32 -5.34 -1.45
N PHE A 30 5.03 -5.58 -1.20
CA PHE A 30 4.00 -5.40 -2.23
C PHE A 30 3.92 -3.96 -2.73
N LEU A 31 4.00 -2.98 -1.82
CA LEU A 31 3.93 -1.57 -2.22
C LEU A 31 5.16 -1.14 -3.03
N LEU A 32 6.31 -1.71 -2.73
CA LEU A 32 7.58 -1.36 -3.38
C LEU A 32 7.95 -2.30 -4.52
N MET A 33 7.11 -3.28 -4.84
CA MET A 33 7.41 -4.26 -5.89
C MET A 33 7.68 -3.59 -7.23
N GLU A 34 8.77 -3.98 -7.88
CA GLU A 34 9.13 -3.50 -9.21
C GLU A 34 8.37 -4.27 -10.28
N ALA A 35 7.28 -3.68 -10.75
CA ALA A 35 6.45 -4.24 -11.80
C ALA A 35 5.86 -3.10 -12.62
N THR A 36 5.58 -3.35 -13.90
CA THR A 36 5.08 -2.30 -14.79
C THR A 36 3.82 -1.64 -14.25
N LYS A 37 2.87 -2.43 -13.77
CA LYS A 37 1.59 -1.90 -13.26
C LYS A 37 1.71 -1.21 -11.91
N ASN A 38 2.85 -1.35 -11.24
CA ASN A 38 3.15 -0.70 -9.96
C ASN A 38 4.14 0.46 -10.14
N THR A 39 4.09 1.12 -11.29
CA THR A 39 4.97 2.26 -11.61
C THR A 39 4.23 3.56 -11.37
N TYR A 40 4.90 4.51 -10.71
CA TYR A 40 4.36 5.85 -10.46
C TYR A 40 5.25 6.87 -11.15
N LEU A 41 4.62 7.74 -11.93
CA LEU A 41 5.32 8.77 -12.72
C LEU A 41 5.75 9.92 -11.81
N PRO A 42 6.67 10.81 -12.28
CA PRO A 42 7.08 11.96 -11.46
C PRO A 42 5.93 12.86 -11.01
N ASN A 43 4.80 12.89 -11.76
CA ASN A 43 3.62 13.65 -11.35
C ASN A 43 2.73 12.88 -10.35
N GLY A 44 3.14 11.67 -9.95
CA GLY A 44 2.43 10.86 -8.98
C GLY A 44 1.38 9.91 -9.55
N HIS A 45 1.05 10.01 -10.83
CA HIS A 45 0.05 9.14 -11.43
C HIS A 45 0.53 7.70 -11.59
N ASN A 46 -0.35 6.74 -11.29
CA ASN A 46 -0.05 5.32 -11.49
C ASN A 46 -0.15 4.97 -12.97
N TYR A 47 0.97 4.51 -13.53
CA TYR A 47 1.09 4.15 -14.93
C TYR A 47 0.76 2.66 -15.11
N GLN A 48 -0.03 2.31 -16.13
CA GLN A 48 -0.36 0.93 -16.43
C GLN A 48 0.26 0.42 -17.72
N ARG A 49 0.14 1.22 -18.78
CA ARG A 49 0.60 0.84 -20.12
C ARG A 49 0.58 2.08 -21.02
N PRO A 50 1.20 2.03 -22.22
CA PRO A 50 1.07 3.13 -23.17
C PRO A 50 -0.41 3.44 -23.42
N GLY A 51 -0.77 4.72 -23.28
CA GLY A 51 -2.16 5.16 -23.41
C GLY A 51 -2.96 5.16 -22.12
N LEU A 52 -2.43 4.59 -21.02
CA LEU A 52 -3.07 4.61 -19.71
C LEU A 52 -2.05 5.10 -18.68
N TRP A 53 -1.87 6.42 -18.63
CA TRP A 53 -0.84 7.09 -17.84
C TRP A 53 -1.31 7.54 -16.45
N ALA A 54 -2.61 7.49 -16.19
CA ALA A 54 -3.19 7.95 -14.93
C ALA A 54 -4.28 6.97 -14.49
N TYR A 55 -3.86 5.89 -13.84
CA TYR A 55 -4.77 4.87 -13.35
C TYR A 55 -5.13 5.19 -11.90
N LEU A 56 -6.16 5.99 -11.70
CA LEU A 56 -6.53 6.51 -10.37
C LEU A 56 -6.93 5.44 -9.36
N PRO A 57 -7.53 4.29 -9.73
CA PRO A 57 -7.75 3.21 -8.75
C PRO A 57 -6.46 2.74 -8.06
N GLY A 58 -5.33 2.74 -8.78
CA GLY A 58 -4.03 2.42 -8.17
C GLY A 58 -3.61 3.48 -7.17
N ASN A 59 -3.78 4.76 -7.50
CA ASN A 59 -3.47 5.86 -6.59
C ASN A 59 -4.34 5.80 -5.32
N GLY A 60 -5.65 5.60 -5.48
CA GLY A 60 -6.56 5.49 -4.35
C GLY A 60 -6.22 4.28 -3.48
N GLY A 61 -5.89 3.15 -4.10
CA GLY A 61 -5.47 1.95 -3.39
C GLY A 61 -4.21 2.18 -2.58
N LEU A 62 -3.20 2.82 -3.18
CA LEU A 62 -1.95 3.12 -2.47
C LEU A 62 -2.18 4.01 -1.25
N LEU A 63 -2.95 5.09 -1.42
CA LEU A 63 -3.24 6.01 -0.31
C LEU A 63 -3.99 5.28 0.80
N THR A 64 -4.96 4.45 0.45
CA THR A 64 -5.73 3.66 1.43
C THR A 64 -4.83 2.68 2.17
N ALA A 65 -3.97 1.96 1.44
CA ALA A 65 -3.06 0.99 2.04
C ALA A 65 -2.11 1.65 3.02
N VAL A 66 -1.46 2.74 2.62
CA VAL A 66 -0.51 3.45 3.49
C VAL A 66 -1.22 4.00 4.72
N ALA A 67 -2.40 4.60 4.55
CA ALA A 67 -3.17 5.11 5.68
C ALA A 67 -3.54 3.99 6.67
N MET A 68 -4.05 2.87 6.16
CA MET A 68 -4.41 1.73 7.00
C MET A 68 -3.20 1.15 7.73
N MET A 69 -2.07 0.99 7.03
CA MET A 69 -0.86 0.46 7.63
C MET A 69 -0.29 1.37 8.71
N ALA A 70 -0.46 2.69 8.57
CA ALA A 70 0.01 3.66 9.56
C ALA A 70 -0.93 3.75 10.77
N THR A 71 -2.24 3.73 10.56
CA THR A 71 -3.21 4.00 11.62
C THR A 71 -3.82 2.75 12.24
N GLY A 72 -3.87 1.64 11.48
CA GLY A 72 -4.45 0.39 11.96
C GLY A 72 -5.82 0.08 11.38
N TRP A 73 -6.41 -0.98 11.87
CA TRP A 73 -7.72 -1.49 11.45
C TRP A 73 -8.40 -2.11 12.67
N SER A 74 -9.63 -2.60 12.49
CA SER A 74 -10.37 -3.21 13.60
C SER A 74 -9.56 -4.29 14.30
N GLY A 75 -9.38 -4.15 15.61
CA GLY A 75 -8.60 -5.06 16.45
C GLY A 75 -7.19 -4.58 16.75
N VAL A 76 -6.65 -3.61 16.01
CA VAL A 76 -5.29 -3.09 16.23
C VAL A 76 -5.26 -1.56 16.25
N GLU A 77 -6.38 -0.89 16.54
CA GLU A 77 -6.50 0.57 16.49
C GLU A 77 -5.55 1.27 17.48
N ASN A 78 -5.15 0.58 18.54
CA ASN A 78 -4.26 1.15 19.56
C ASN A 78 -2.80 0.80 19.33
N GLU A 79 -2.46 0.06 18.29
CA GLU A 79 -1.08 -0.25 17.97
C GLU A 79 -0.45 0.87 17.13
N ASN A 80 0.86 1.02 17.25
CA ASN A 80 1.60 2.08 16.57
C ASN A 80 2.11 1.56 15.23
N ASN A 81 1.57 2.09 14.13
CA ASN A 81 1.96 1.72 12.76
C ASN A 81 1.91 0.20 12.52
N PRO A 82 0.78 -0.47 12.80
CA PRO A 82 0.77 -1.95 12.82
C PRO A 82 1.04 -2.60 11.47
N GLY A 83 0.87 -1.87 10.36
CA GLY A 83 1.12 -2.39 9.02
C GLY A 83 2.57 -2.26 8.55
N PHE A 84 3.43 -1.59 9.33
CA PHE A 84 4.84 -1.43 9.00
C PHE A 84 5.71 -2.33 9.87
N PRO A 85 6.89 -2.77 9.39
CA PRO A 85 7.81 -3.57 10.22
C PRO A 85 8.17 -2.85 11.51
N GLN A 86 8.22 -3.62 12.61
CA GLN A 86 8.47 -3.09 13.95
C GLN A 86 9.92 -3.32 14.40
N ASP A 87 10.83 -3.52 13.46
CA ASP A 87 12.25 -3.81 13.73
C ASP A 87 13.12 -2.56 13.81
N GLY A 88 12.51 -1.38 13.75
CA GLY A 88 13.24 -0.11 13.78
C GLY A 88 13.64 0.42 12.40
N SER A 89 13.35 -0.33 11.31
CA SER A 89 13.68 0.10 9.96
C SER A 89 12.75 1.19 9.43
N TRP A 90 11.60 1.39 10.07
CA TRP A 90 10.60 2.36 9.64
C TRP A 90 10.29 3.35 10.76
N SER A 91 10.21 4.63 10.41
CA SER A 91 9.71 5.69 11.28
C SER A 91 8.50 6.30 10.58
N VAL A 92 7.32 6.04 11.10
CA VAL A 92 6.06 6.43 10.47
C VAL A 92 5.35 7.46 11.34
N GLN A 93 5.00 8.61 10.75
CA GLN A 93 4.24 9.67 11.40
C GLN A 93 3.04 10.02 10.54
N TRP A 94 1.93 10.34 11.19
CA TRP A 94 0.71 10.70 10.46
C TRP A 94 -0.14 11.65 11.30
N GLU A 95 -1.00 12.39 10.61
CA GLU A 95 -2.00 13.24 11.27
C GLU A 95 -3.22 13.35 10.36
N GLY A 96 -4.38 13.59 10.97
CA GLY A 96 -5.63 13.73 10.23
C GLY A 96 -6.21 12.43 9.70
N LEU A 97 -5.68 11.30 10.13
CA LEU A 97 -6.13 9.98 9.72
C LEU A 97 -6.80 9.26 10.89
N HIS A 98 -7.57 8.23 10.58
CA HIS A 98 -8.22 7.38 11.58
C HIS A 98 -8.05 5.91 11.20
N PRO A 99 -8.00 4.99 12.20
CA PRO A 99 -7.98 3.57 11.90
C PRO A 99 -9.19 3.15 11.05
N LEU A 100 -8.96 2.17 10.19
CA LEU A 100 -10.00 1.61 9.35
C LEU A 100 -10.85 0.62 10.17
N THR A 101 -12.07 0.99 10.47
CA THR A 101 -12.95 0.17 11.31
C THR A 101 -14.27 -0.19 10.62
#